data_eb87bd057139083ca4454596f95812c7
#
_entry.id   eb87bd057139083ca4454596f95812c7
#
_cell.length_a   1.000
_cell.length_b   1.000
_cell.length_c   1.000
_cell.angle_alpha   90.00
_cell.angle_beta   90.00
_cell.angle_gamma   90.00
#
_symmetry.space_group_name_H-M   'P 1'
#
loop_
_entity.id
_entity.type
_entity.pdbx_description
1 polymer ?
#
loop_
_entity_poly.entity_id
_entity_poly.type
_entity_poly.pdbx_seq_one_letter_code
_entity_poly.pdbx_strand_id
1 'polypeptide(L)'
;MTTLALVDASIAASDTQSSIFYDYGDDAAYVGDDSGFLHKFTPVFTAPPTEVTSGGWPVKVNSSAPTALTSPVYDSVTGNVFVEDVGGFLYLVNSSAGVTQSGELDFSLVNDGGPGFVQGPIVDSSAGLVYAFVTSDGTGLCAGGADCPGVYQLSTSFISGDTGSESAPVGSSTLAPATPNPMYIGAFDNEYESSTDPPTGNLYVCGNTGANPILYRIPIAAGVFGTVTTIAAPTPTADSPACSPVTNVTNPNTSVGTAEWVFFSVQNNGLPTLCGGIGCALNFVDLPWQATTHHNVGQEILVVRTNNTPFIQVAVSSTGTQKSAAIQPTWPAGPTGVGGLTNDGGVTWLNQGATTLTPLGTWEDFHAYAVHARIVDSNGNVEIVTNRGTSGLDHPVWNETPGGPTPDNGTLTWVNAGVLPSAALTSTGGTSGFIIDNVVTTGSLLGYSQVYFSTLQDQTCVAGTGGCAVQASQAALQ
;
A
#
# COMPACT_ATOMS: atom_id res chain seq x y z
N MET A 1 4.41 -31.86 14.67
CA MET A 1 5.15 -30.74 14.05
C MET A 1 6.50 -31.30 13.69
N THR A 2 6.87 -31.26 12.41
CA THR A 2 8.18 -31.73 11.94
C THR A 2 9.07 -30.51 11.81
N THR A 3 10.19 -30.48 12.50
CA THR A 3 11.20 -29.44 12.38
C THR A 3 12.19 -29.88 11.31
N LEU A 4 12.42 -29.05 10.31
CA LEU A 4 13.49 -29.22 9.33
C LEU A 4 14.64 -28.30 9.72
N ALA A 5 15.85 -28.86 9.78
CA ALA A 5 17.06 -28.07 9.86
C ALA A 5 17.56 -27.81 8.43
N LEU A 6 17.96 -26.58 8.13
CA LEU A 6 18.63 -26.25 6.88
C LEU A 6 19.97 -26.95 6.84
N VAL A 7 20.30 -27.57 5.71
CA VAL A 7 21.59 -28.24 5.53
C VAL A 7 22.59 -27.24 5.02
N ASP A 8 23.27 -26.57 5.94
CA ASP A 8 24.52 -25.86 5.64
C ASP A 8 25.60 -26.33 6.60
N ALA A 9 26.60 -26.96 6.07
CA ALA A 9 27.70 -27.53 6.85
C ALA A 9 28.71 -26.46 7.34
N SER A 10 28.57 -25.21 6.97
CA SER A 10 29.58 -24.16 7.23
C SER A 10 29.20 -23.22 8.37
N ILE A 11 27.99 -23.30 8.95
CA ILE A 11 27.47 -22.26 9.83
C ILE A 11 27.07 -22.81 11.18
N ALA A 12 27.63 -22.18 12.22
CA ALA A 12 27.39 -22.58 13.63
C ALA A 12 26.02 -22.12 14.18
N ALA A 13 25.33 -21.24 13.49
CA ALA A 13 23.98 -20.77 13.81
C ALA A 13 23.33 -20.28 12.50
N SER A 14 22.57 -21.12 11.86
CA SER A 14 21.72 -20.73 10.74
C SER A 14 20.44 -20.16 11.29
N ASP A 15 20.25 -18.88 11.12
CA ASP A 15 18.99 -18.19 11.30
C ASP A 15 18.47 -17.78 9.94
N THR A 16 17.17 -17.51 9.84
CA THR A 16 16.56 -16.96 8.64
C THR A 16 15.46 -15.98 8.98
N GLN A 17 15.49 -14.82 8.36
CA GLN A 17 14.41 -13.83 8.37
C GLN A 17 13.57 -13.91 7.09
N SER A 18 13.95 -14.79 6.17
CA SER A 18 13.26 -15.05 4.93
C SER A 18 11.92 -15.76 5.16
N SER A 19 10.86 -15.31 4.54
CA SER A 19 9.61 -16.06 4.43
C SER A 19 9.75 -17.17 3.41
N ILE A 20 9.03 -18.27 3.62
CA ILE A 20 9.02 -19.40 2.69
C ILE A 20 8.10 -19.07 1.51
N PHE A 21 8.58 -19.25 0.29
CA PHE A 21 7.77 -19.25 -0.92
C PHE A 21 7.40 -20.67 -1.33
N TYR A 22 6.13 -20.87 -1.69
CA TYR A 22 5.62 -22.16 -2.16
C TYR A 22 5.31 -22.13 -3.65
N ASP A 23 5.82 -23.13 -4.36
CA ASP A 23 5.41 -23.48 -5.69
C ASP A 23 4.51 -24.72 -5.63
N TYR A 24 3.21 -24.50 -5.81
CA TYR A 24 2.21 -25.57 -5.81
C TYR A 24 2.27 -26.46 -7.05
N GLY A 25 2.81 -25.95 -8.16
CA GLY A 25 2.93 -26.70 -9.41
C GLY A 25 3.94 -27.83 -9.31
N ASP A 26 5.08 -27.55 -8.71
CA ASP A 26 6.21 -28.48 -8.57
C ASP A 26 6.30 -29.10 -7.17
N ASP A 27 5.32 -28.85 -6.28
CA ASP A 27 5.34 -29.28 -4.88
C ASP A 27 6.66 -28.93 -4.19
N ALA A 28 7.11 -27.69 -4.39
CA ALA A 28 8.38 -27.17 -3.92
C ALA A 28 8.24 -25.97 -3.00
N ALA A 29 9.24 -25.72 -2.17
CA ALA A 29 9.36 -24.52 -1.38
C ALA A 29 10.79 -23.97 -1.44
N TYR A 30 10.91 -22.65 -1.31
CA TYR A 30 12.18 -21.96 -1.31
C TYR A 30 12.29 -21.05 -0.08
N VAL A 31 13.49 -20.96 0.50
CA VAL A 31 13.79 -20.07 1.63
C VAL A 31 15.26 -19.62 1.57
N GLY A 32 15.50 -18.36 1.89
CA GLY A 32 16.85 -17.82 2.04
C GLY A 32 17.38 -18.00 3.47
N ASP A 33 18.69 -18.01 3.67
CA ASP A 33 19.31 -17.96 4.99
C ASP A 33 20.17 -16.69 5.18
N ASP A 34 20.61 -16.45 6.43
CA ASP A 34 21.44 -15.31 6.79
C ASP A 34 22.88 -15.40 6.30
N SER A 35 23.24 -16.47 5.63
CA SER A 35 24.58 -16.73 5.08
C SER A 35 24.67 -16.67 3.58
N GLY A 36 23.55 -16.33 2.93
CA GLY A 36 23.46 -16.15 1.50
C GLY A 36 23.20 -17.44 0.73
N PHE A 37 22.64 -18.47 1.38
CA PHE A 37 22.18 -19.67 0.68
C PHE A 37 20.68 -19.63 0.45
N LEU A 38 20.30 -19.96 -0.76
CA LEU A 38 18.93 -20.24 -1.15
C LEU A 38 18.71 -21.75 -1.10
N HIS A 39 17.75 -22.20 -0.29
CA HIS A 39 17.38 -23.59 -0.07
C HIS A 39 16.13 -23.94 -0.86
N LYS A 40 16.07 -25.19 -1.32
CA LYS A 40 14.91 -25.77 -2.00
C LYS A 40 14.47 -27.03 -1.29
N PHE A 41 13.17 -27.18 -1.09
CA PHE A 41 12.54 -28.38 -0.51
C PHE A 41 11.56 -28.96 -1.52
N THR A 42 11.56 -30.30 -1.66
CA THR A 42 10.58 -31.06 -2.45
C THR A 42 10.61 -32.53 -2.02
N PRO A 43 9.46 -33.21 -1.90
CA PRO A 43 8.10 -32.66 -1.90
C PRO A 43 7.82 -31.85 -0.63
N VAL A 44 6.73 -31.07 -0.61
CA VAL A 44 6.34 -30.24 0.54
C VAL A 44 4.98 -30.65 1.10
N PHE A 45 4.02 -30.93 0.21
CA PHE A 45 2.63 -31.26 0.58
C PHE A 45 2.27 -32.72 0.34
N THR A 46 2.88 -33.37 -0.65
CA THR A 46 2.55 -34.75 -1.02
C THR A 46 3.28 -35.79 -0.16
N ALA A 47 4.38 -35.41 0.51
CA ALA A 47 5.11 -36.21 1.50
C ALA A 47 5.81 -35.27 2.51
N PRO A 48 6.44 -35.78 3.59
CA PRO A 48 7.24 -34.97 4.50
C PRO A 48 8.31 -34.17 3.73
N PRO A 49 8.43 -32.87 3.99
CA PRO A 49 9.37 -32.01 3.30
C PRO A 49 10.82 -32.51 3.39
N THR A 50 11.52 -32.48 2.28
CA THR A 50 12.93 -32.90 2.20
C THR A 50 13.74 -31.85 1.47
N GLU A 51 14.86 -31.45 2.05
CA GLU A 51 15.76 -30.51 1.41
C GLU A 51 16.48 -31.15 0.22
N VAL A 52 16.58 -30.41 -0.87
CA VAL A 52 17.35 -30.82 -2.05
C VAL A 52 18.82 -30.52 -1.83
N THR A 53 19.65 -31.55 -1.82
CA THR A 53 21.11 -31.44 -1.61
C THR A 53 21.93 -31.92 -2.80
N SER A 54 21.34 -31.84 -4.00
CA SER A 54 21.96 -32.27 -5.27
C SER A 54 21.68 -31.28 -6.38
N GLY A 55 22.40 -31.38 -7.50
CA GLY A 55 22.19 -30.49 -8.63
C GLY A 55 22.56 -29.02 -8.35
N GLY A 56 23.45 -28.76 -7.40
CA GLY A 56 23.90 -27.42 -7.03
C GLY A 56 23.13 -26.78 -5.88
N TRP A 57 22.12 -27.45 -5.35
CA TRP A 57 21.38 -27.00 -4.17
C TRP A 57 21.99 -27.50 -2.86
N PRO A 58 21.91 -26.73 -1.73
CA PRO A 58 21.49 -25.32 -1.67
C PRO A 58 22.44 -24.40 -2.44
N VAL A 59 21.91 -23.27 -2.97
CA VAL A 59 22.65 -22.35 -3.84
C VAL A 59 23.19 -21.19 -3.03
N LYS A 60 24.51 -21.01 -3.00
CA LYS A 60 25.11 -19.77 -2.49
C LYS A 60 25.03 -18.70 -3.56
N VAL A 61 24.18 -17.68 -3.37
CA VAL A 61 23.94 -16.66 -4.39
C VAL A 61 25.04 -15.61 -4.42
N ASN A 62 25.61 -15.25 -3.26
CA ASN A 62 26.72 -14.31 -3.15
C ASN A 62 28.00 -15.04 -2.69
N SER A 63 28.99 -15.13 -3.60
CA SER A 63 30.26 -15.80 -3.29
C SER A 63 31.25 -14.91 -2.54
N SER A 64 31.04 -13.59 -2.51
CA SER A 64 32.03 -12.63 -2.05
C SER A 64 31.95 -12.32 -0.55
N ALA A 65 30.73 -12.35 0.02
CA ALA A 65 30.48 -12.17 1.45
C ALA A 65 29.22 -12.93 1.86
N PRO A 66 29.14 -13.48 3.08
CA PRO A 66 27.87 -13.95 3.60
C PRO A 66 26.96 -12.73 3.86
N THR A 67 25.86 -12.67 3.15
CA THR A 67 24.82 -11.65 3.30
C THR A 67 23.47 -12.33 3.46
N ALA A 68 22.69 -11.91 4.45
CA ALA A 68 21.38 -12.46 4.69
C ALA A 68 20.49 -12.24 3.46
N LEU A 69 19.71 -13.27 3.13
CA LEU A 69 18.77 -13.23 2.02
C LEU A 69 17.38 -12.83 2.50
N THR A 70 16.69 -12.08 1.66
CA THR A 70 15.27 -11.76 1.82
C THR A 70 14.38 -12.94 1.43
N SER A 71 13.08 -12.72 1.37
CA SER A 71 12.12 -13.73 0.95
C SER A 71 12.21 -13.99 -0.55
N PRO A 72 12.40 -15.24 -1.01
CA PRO A 72 12.46 -15.55 -2.43
C PRO A 72 11.06 -15.50 -3.06
N VAL A 73 11.03 -15.33 -4.39
CA VAL A 73 9.83 -15.44 -5.22
C VAL A 73 10.14 -16.33 -6.42
N TYR A 74 9.32 -17.33 -6.67
CA TYR A 74 9.45 -18.21 -7.83
C TYR A 74 8.57 -17.72 -8.99
N ASP A 75 9.15 -17.59 -10.17
CA ASP A 75 8.44 -17.30 -11.41
C ASP A 75 8.13 -18.60 -12.16
N SER A 76 6.85 -18.96 -12.20
CA SER A 76 6.39 -20.19 -12.85
C SER A 76 6.52 -20.16 -14.40
N VAL A 77 6.67 -18.99 -14.99
CA VAL A 77 6.82 -18.85 -16.45
C VAL A 77 8.26 -19.15 -16.88
N THR A 78 9.23 -18.61 -16.20
CA THR A 78 10.65 -18.82 -16.51
C THR A 78 11.28 -20.00 -15.76
N GLY A 79 10.67 -20.45 -14.65
CA GLY A 79 11.23 -21.43 -13.74
C GLY A 79 12.38 -20.90 -12.88
N ASN A 80 12.53 -19.58 -12.79
CA ASN A 80 13.56 -18.92 -12.01
C ASN A 80 13.07 -18.54 -10.60
N VAL A 81 13.99 -18.51 -9.65
CA VAL A 81 13.77 -17.96 -8.31
C VAL A 81 14.48 -16.62 -8.21
N PHE A 82 13.77 -15.60 -7.79
CA PHE A 82 14.32 -14.29 -7.49
C PHE A 82 14.46 -14.12 -5.99
N VAL A 83 15.60 -13.61 -5.53
CA VAL A 83 15.88 -13.32 -4.13
C VAL A 83 16.82 -12.13 -4.05
N GLU A 84 16.68 -11.34 -3.00
CA GLU A 84 17.52 -10.17 -2.74
C GLU A 84 18.40 -10.41 -1.52
N ASP A 85 19.50 -9.69 -1.40
CA ASP A 85 20.31 -9.72 -0.20
C ASP A 85 20.35 -8.35 0.49
N VAL A 86 20.65 -8.33 1.78
CA VAL A 86 20.84 -7.08 2.51
C VAL A 86 22.03 -6.26 2.01
N GLY A 87 22.80 -6.78 1.05
CA GLY A 87 23.93 -6.13 0.39
C GLY A 87 23.53 -5.31 -0.85
N GLY A 88 22.26 -5.22 -1.17
CA GLY A 88 21.77 -4.37 -2.26
C GLY A 88 21.71 -5.03 -3.64
N PHE A 89 21.76 -6.36 -3.72
CA PHE A 89 21.73 -7.09 -4.98
C PHE A 89 20.47 -7.95 -5.12
N LEU A 90 19.94 -8.00 -6.34
CA LEU A 90 18.93 -8.94 -6.75
C LEU A 90 19.60 -10.12 -7.49
N TYR A 91 19.18 -11.34 -7.15
CA TYR A 91 19.68 -12.56 -7.77
C TYR A 91 18.54 -13.30 -8.50
N LEU A 92 18.90 -13.85 -9.64
CA LEU A 92 18.11 -14.80 -10.38
C LEU A 92 18.80 -16.16 -10.26
N VAL A 93 18.10 -17.17 -9.74
CA VAL A 93 18.58 -18.54 -9.64
C VAL A 93 17.74 -19.42 -10.54
N ASN A 94 18.34 -20.00 -11.57
CA ASN A 94 17.61 -20.84 -12.52
C ASN A 94 17.45 -22.30 -12.01
N SER A 95 16.67 -23.09 -12.72
CA SER A 95 16.37 -24.47 -12.34
C SER A 95 17.61 -25.39 -12.23
N SER A 96 18.72 -25.00 -12.84
CA SER A 96 20.02 -25.71 -12.79
C SER A 96 20.96 -25.15 -11.72
N ALA A 97 20.45 -24.35 -10.79
CA ALA A 97 21.22 -23.68 -9.73
C ALA A 97 22.27 -22.67 -10.26
N GLY A 98 22.13 -22.22 -11.50
CA GLY A 98 22.94 -21.13 -12.05
C GLY A 98 22.47 -19.78 -11.51
N VAL A 99 23.41 -18.94 -11.06
CA VAL A 99 23.14 -17.63 -10.44
C VAL A 99 23.48 -16.50 -11.40
N THR A 100 22.55 -15.56 -11.57
CA THR A 100 22.80 -14.26 -12.20
C THR A 100 22.59 -13.17 -11.16
N GLN A 101 23.57 -12.31 -10.98
CA GLN A 101 23.53 -11.19 -10.03
C GLN A 101 23.28 -9.89 -10.79
N SER A 102 22.36 -9.05 -10.34
CA SER A 102 22.15 -7.68 -10.84
C SER A 102 23.37 -6.79 -10.63
N GLY A 103 23.34 -5.58 -11.14
CA GLY A 103 24.14 -4.49 -10.57
C GLY A 103 23.71 -4.20 -9.13
N GLU A 104 24.50 -3.46 -8.41
CA GLU A 104 24.12 -2.97 -7.08
C GLU A 104 22.95 -1.98 -7.25
N LEU A 105 21.84 -2.23 -6.56
CA LEU A 105 20.64 -1.41 -6.63
C LEU A 105 20.46 -0.57 -5.36
N ASP A 106 20.95 -1.05 -4.23
CA ASP A 106 20.91 -0.34 -2.96
C ASP A 106 22.33 -0.12 -2.42
N PHE A 107 22.75 1.12 -2.38
CA PHE A 107 24.07 1.52 -1.92
C PHE A 107 24.14 1.89 -0.43
N SER A 108 23.08 1.63 0.34
CA SER A 108 22.98 2.04 1.74
C SER A 108 24.06 1.45 2.62
N LEU A 109 24.51 0.22 2.33
CA LEU A 109 25.56 -0.44 3.11
C LEU A 109 26.94 0.20 2.96
N VAL A 110 27.22 0.83 1.84
CA VAL A 110 28.55 1.43 1.58
C VAL A 110 28.70 2.73 2.35
N ASN A 111 27.61 3.47 2.56
CA ASN A 111 27.65 4.80 3.13
C ASN A 111 26.96 4.94 4.49
N ASP A 112 25.90 4.20 4.77
CA ASP A 112 24.96 4.49 5.87
C ASP A 112 24.76 3.32 6.85
N GLY A 113 25.22 2.10 6.52
CA GLY A 113 25.14 0.92 7.42
C GLY A 113 23.72 0.39 7.68
N GLY A 114 22.76 0.77 6.84
CA GLY A 114 21.39 0.25 6.87
C GLY A 114 21.25 -1.05 6.06
N PRO A 115 20.13 -1.77 6.19
CA PRO A 115 19.83 -2.93 5.33
C PRO A 115 19.52 -2.45 3.92
N GLY A 116 20.07 -3.09 2.91
CA GLY A 116 19.76 -2.85 1.51
C GLY A 116 18.30 -3.19 1.22
N PHE A 117 18.03 -4.46 1.02
CA PHE A 117 16.67 -4.97 0.90
C PHE A 117 16.17 -5.54 2.24
N VAL A 118 14.88 -5.37 2.50
CA VAL A 118 14.23 -5.80 3.75
C VAL A 118 13.24 -6.92 3.51
N GLN A 119 12.64 -6.94 2.31
CA GLN A 119 11.68 -7.95 1.86
C GLN A 119 12.05 -8.42 0.46
N GLY A 120 11.44 -9.50 0.01
CA GLY A 120 11.67 -10.03 -1.33
C GLY A 120 11.01 -9.16 -2.43
N PRO A 121 11.40 -9.39 -3.70
CA PRO A 121 10.86 -8.66 -4.84
C PRO A 121 9.40 -9.03 -5.14
N ILE A 122 8.74 -8.25 -5.99
CA ILE A 122 7.49 -8.65 -6.65
C ILE A 122 7.81 -9.09 -8.07
N VAL A 123 7.23 -10.21 -8.51
CA VAL A 123 7.41 -10.73 -9.86
C VAL A 123 6.08 -10.73 -10.59
N ASP A 124 6.02 -10.00 -11.71
CA ASP A 124 4.96 -10.14 -12.71
C ASP A 124 5.42 -11.09 -13.81
N SER A 125 5.03 -12.34 -13.64
CA SER A 125 5.35 -13.41 -14.59
C SER A 125 4.75 -13.19 -15.98
N SER A 126 3.60 -12.50 -16.07
CA SER A 126 2.90 -12.25 -17.31
C SER A 126 3.61 -11.21 -18.18
N ALA A 127 4.09 -10.14 -17.56
CA ALA A 127 4.85 -9.09 -18.23
C ALA A 127 6.36 -9.36 -18.29
N GLY A 128 6.84 -10.42 -17.62
CA GLY A 128 8.26 -10.73 -17.55
C GLY A 128 9.06 -9.68 -16.78
N LEU A 129 8.47 -9.11 -15.72
CA LEU A 129 9.05 -8.05 -14.93
C LEU A 129 9.28 -8.46 -13.46
N VAL A 130 10.33 -7.93 -12.87
CA VAL A 130 10.60 -8.05 -11.45
C VAL A 130 10.84 -6.66 -10.85
N TYR A 131 10.24 -6.39 -9.69
CA TYR A 131 10.29 -5.11 -9.00
C TYR A 131 11.04 -5.26 -7.69
N ALA A 132 12.07 -4.43 -7.50
CA ALA A 132 12.92 -4.37 -6.32
C ALA A 132 12.70 -3.06 -5.56
N PHE A 133 12.63 -3.13 -4.23
CA PHE A 133 12.30 -2.01 -3.35
C PHE A 133 13.50 -1.65 -2.50
N VAL A 134 14.25 -0.63 -2.89
CA VAL A 134 15.52 -0.26 -2.27
C VAL A 134 15.35 0.79 -1.18
N THR A 135 16.01 0.59 -0.07
CA THR A 135 15.97 1.52 1.07
C THR A 135 16.71 2.82 0.76
N SER A 136 17.83 2.73 0.04
CA SER A 136 18.65 3.90 -0.33
C SER A 136 19.40 3.63 -1.63
N ASP A 137 19.05 4.43 -2.62
CA ASP A 137 19.64 4.37 -3.95
C ASP A 137 20.97 5.03 -4.01
N GLY A 138 21.99 4.97 -3.67
CA GLY A 138 23.26 5.73 -3.77
C GLY A 138 23.69 6.20 -5.17
N THR A 139 22.86 5.99 -6.20
CA THR A 139 23.16 6.43 -7.57
C THR A 139 22.75 7.86 -7.88
N GLY A 140 22.03 8.50 -6.96
CA GLY A 140 21.52 9.86 -7.16
C GLY A 140 20.20 9.93 -7.92
N LEU A 141 19.34 8.91 -7.75
CA LEU A 141 17.98 8.84 -8.31
C LEU A 141 17.12 10.05 -7.91
N CYS A 142 17.33 10.58 -6.72
CA CYS A 142 16.63 11.76 -6.25
C CYS A 142 17.15 13.08 -6.80
N ALA A 143 16.28 14.10 -6.78
CA ALA A 143 16.61 15.44 -7.22
C ALA A 143 17.87 15.96 -6.51
N GLY A 144 18.85 16.44 -7.31
CA GLY A 144 20.13 16.94 -6.81
C GLY A 144 21.20 15.88 -6.60
N GLY A 145 20.98 14.64 -7.02
CA GLY A 145 21.96 13.55 -6.87
C GLY A 145 22.05 13.03 -5.44
N ALA A 146 20.95 13.12 -4.68
CA ALA A 146 20.91 12.66 -3.32
C ALA A 146 20.37 11.23 -3.25
N ASP A 147 20.82 10.47 -2.26
CA ASP A 147 20.33 9.13 -1.97
C ASP A 147 18.89 9.20 -1.48
N CYS A 148 18.05 8.24 -1.90
CA CYS A 148 16.66 8.14 -1.47
C CYS A 148 16.10 6.74 -1.69
N PRO A 149 15.00 6.38 -1.03
CA PRO A 149 14.30 5.15 -1.33
C PRO A 149 13.81 5.13 -2.79
N GLY A 150 13.89 3.97 -3.43
CA GLY A 150 13.52 3.81 -4.83
C GLY A 150 12.88 2.48 -5.15
N VAL A 151 12.19 2.43 -6.29
CA VAL A 151 11.71 1.20 -6.89
C VAL A 151 12.42 1.01 -8.21
N TYR A 152 12.96 -0.18 -8.43
CA TYR A 152 13.59 -0.58 -9.68
C TYR A 152 12.77 -1.66 -10.37
N GLN A 153 12.74 -1.60 -11.70
CA GLN A 153 12.10 -2.61 -12.54
C GLN A 153 13.14 -3.27 -13.42
N LEU A 154 13.25 -4.58 -13.35
CA LEU A 154 14.15 -5.41 -14.17
C LEU A 154 13.33 -6.42 -14.98
N SER A 155 13.94 -6.99 -16.01
CA SER A 155 13.37 -8.15 -16.70
C SER A 155 13.53 -9.42 -15.84
N THR A 156 12.57 -10.35 -15.90
CA THR A 156 12.73 -11.69 -15.30
C THR A 156 13.87 -12.51 -15.96
N SER A 157 14.50 -11.98 -16.98
CA SER A 157 15.67 -12.53 -17.67
C SER A 157 16.86 -11.57 -17.68
N PHE A 158 16.97 -10.70 -16.66
CA PHE A 158 18.06 -9.75 -16.57
C PHE A 158 19.44 -10.44 -16.62
N ILE A 159 20.45 -9.71 -17.08
CA ILE A 159 21.82 -10.19 -17.17
C ILE A 159 22.69 -9.66 -16.02
N SER A 160 23.84 -10.27 -15.82
CA SER A 160 24.76 -9.84 -14.76
C SER A 160 25.18 -8.37 -14.91
N GLY A 161 25.04 -7.62 -13.81
CA GLY A 161 25.35 -6.20 -13.76
C GLY A 161 24.22 -5.28 -14.24
N ASP A 162 23.07 -5.81 -14.59
CA ASP A 162 21.89 -5.01 -14.96
C ASP A 162 21.35 -4.25 -13.75
N THR A 163 21.05 -2.97 -13.91
CA THR A 163 20.49 -2.08 -12.89
C THR A 163 19.02 -1.70 -13.18
N GLY A 164 18.40 -2.39 -14.15
CA GLY A 164 16.99 -2.20 -14.48
C GLY A 164 16.73 -1.27 -15.65
N SER A 165 15.54 -1.41 -16.23
CA SER A 165 15.05 -0.61 -17.36
C SER A 165 14.36 0.67 -16.88
N GLU A 166 13.76 0.65 -15.71
CA GLU A 166 13.01 1.75 -15.10
C GLU A 166 13.40 1.89 -13.63
N SER A 167 13.37 3.14 -13.13
CA SER A 167 13.51 3.44 -11.70
C SER A 167 12.66 4.62 -11.30
N ALA A 168 12.16 4.62 -10.06
CA ALA A 168 11.29 5.65 -9.54
C ALA A 168 11.70 6.02 -8.11
N PRO A 169 12.06 7.32 -7.84
CA PRO A 169 12.33 7.77 -6.48
C PRO A 169 11.02 7.87 -5.68
N VAL A 170 11.01 7.35 -4.47
CA VAL A 170 9.85 7.40 -3.57
C VAL A 170 10.22 8.09 -2.26
N GLY A 171 10.71 9.30 -2.40
CA GLY A 171 11.13 10.14 -1.29
C GLY A 171 12.00 11.29 -1.73
N SER A 172 12.51 12.01 -0.77
CA SER A 172 13.59 12.96 -0.94
C SER A 172 14.71 12.56 -0.01
N SER A 173 15.93 12.92 -0.39
CA SER A 173 17.17 12.73 0.35
C SER A 173 16.98 12.20 1.78
N THR A 174 17.44 11.02 2.04
CA THR A 174 17.63 10.50 3.39
C THR A 174 18.81 11.21 4.02
N LEU A 175 18.72 12.51 4.29
CA LEU A 175 19.73 13.19 5.04
C LEU A 175 19.82 12.56 6.42
N ALA A 176 20.81 11.70 6.52
CA ALA A 176 21.33 11.11 7.74
C ALA A 176 20.40 11.09 8.95
N PRO A 177 19.86 9.96 9.28
CA PRO A 177 20.44 9.29 10.43
C PRO A 177 21.40 8.21 9.92
N ALA A 178 22.33 7.79 10.75
CA ALA A 178 23.29 6.73 10.46
C ALA A 178 22.67 5.37 10.10
N THR A 179 21.33 5.31 9.92
CA THR A 179 20.54 4.15 9.51
C THR A 179 19.35 4.64 8.69
N PRO A 180 19.31 4.38 7.37
CA PRO A 180 18.12 4.65 6.57
C PRO A 180 16.92 3.84 7.08
N ASN A 181 15.74 4.44 6.99
CA ASN A 181 14.51 3.73 7.34
C ASN A 181 14.24 2.61 6.35
N PRO A 182 13.93 1.40 6.81
CA PRO A 182 13.67 0.28 5.92
C PRO A 182 12.50 0.60 4.99
N MET A 183 12.64 0.28 3.72
CA MET A 183 11.58 0.32 2.74
C MET A 183 11.04 -1.09 2.51
N TYR A 184 9.73 -1.23 2.62
CA TYR A 184 9.04 -2.49 2.40
C TYR A 184 8.39 -2.53 1.03
N ILE A 185 7.95 -3.73 0.61
CA ILE A 185 7.30 -3.93 -0.68
C ILE A 185 6.03 -3.09 -0.81
N GLY A 186 5.78 -2.66 -2.04
CA GLY A 186 4.54 -2.01 -2.47
C GLY A 186 3.43 -3.01 -2.80
N ALA A 187 2.33 -2.48 -3.35
CA ALA A 187 1.24 -3.27 -3.92
C ALA A 187 0.76 -2.62 -5.21
N PHE A 188 0.46 -3.43 -6.20
CA PHE A 188 -0.23 -2.99 -7.41
C PHE A 188 -1.73 -2.80 -7.14
N ASP A 189 -2.36 -1.89 -7.88
CA ASP A 189 -3.80 -1.74 -7.89
C ASP A 189 -4.49 -2.78 -8.78
N ASN A 190 -5.81 -2.87 -8.68
CA ASN A 190 -6.59 -3.79 -9.49
C ASN A 190 -6.56 -3.43 -10.99
N GLU A 191 -6.27 -2.18 -11.35
CA GLU A 191 -6.09 -1.79 -12.75
C GLU A 191 -4.85 -2.49 -13.34
N TYR A 192 -3.74 -2.49 -12.60
CA TYR A 192 -2.53 -3.21 -12.99
C TYR A 192 -2.76 -4.72 -13.06
N GLU A 193 -3.33 -5.31 -11.98
CA GLU A 193 -3.54 -6.76 -11.86
C GLU A 193 -4.49 -7.32 -12.94
N SER A 194 -5.43 -6.50 -13.42
CA SER A 194 -6.38 -6.88 -14.47
C SER A 194 -5.95 -6.46 -15.88
N SER A 195 -4.84 -5.75 -16.01
CA SER A 195 -4.35 -5.27 -17.29
C SER A 195 -3.75 -6.41 -18.13
N THR A 196 -3.65 -6.17 -19.43
CA THR A 196 -2.93 -7.07 -20.36
C THR A 196 -1.51 -6.58 -20.53
N ASP A 197 -0.59 -7.48 -20.89
CA ASP A 197 0.78 -7.12 -21.25
C ASP A 197 0.83 -6.22 -22.52
N PRO A 198 1.55 -5.08 -22.49
CA PRO A 198 2.30 -4.52 -21.37
C PRO A 198 1.38 -3.86 -20.30
N PRO A 199 1.71 -4.02 -19.00
CA PRO A 199 0.81 -3.67 -17.90
C PRO A 199 0.57 -2.16 -17.78
N THR A 200 -0.63 -1.82 -17.31
CA THR A 200 -1.05 -0.44 -17.03
C THR A 200 -1.82 -0.40 -15.72
N GLY A 201 -1.52 0.54 -14.86
CA GLY A 201 -2.13 0.72 -13.53
C GLY A 201 -1.22 1.53 -12.63
N ASN A 202 -1.20 1.19 -11.36
CA ASN A 202 -0.38 1.89 -10.38
C ASN A 202 0.29 0.94 -9.40
N LEU A 203 1.47 1.34 -8.95
CA LEU A 203 2.16 0.74 -7.81
C LEU A 203 2.12 1.73 -6.64
N TYR A 204 1.60 1.28 -5.51
CA TYR A 204 1.62 2.02 -4.25
C TYR A 204 2.76 1.52 -3.38
N VAL A 205 3.54 2.46 -2.83
CA VAL A 205 4.68 2.14 -1.98
C VAL A 205 4.85 3.20 -0.90
N CYS A 206 5.20 2.78 0.30
CA CYS A 206 5.50 3.70 1.38
C CYS A 206 7.00 3.97 1.46
N GLY A 207 7.40 5.11 0.93
CA GLY A 207 8.77 5.62 0.98
C GLY A 207 8.96 6.65 2.08
N ASN A 208 10.06 7.40 2.02
CA ASN A 208 10.43 8.37 3.04
C ASN A 208 10.83 9.72 2.44
N THR A 209 10.40 10.80 3.07
CA THR A 209 10.93 12.15 2.84
C THR A 209 11.55 12.66 4.13
N GLY A 210 12.87 12.75 4.17
CA GLY A 210 13.59 12.91 5.43
C GLY A 210 13.33 11.70 6.33
N ALA A 211 12.89 11.92 7.58
CA ALA A 211 12.51 10.86 8.50
C ALA A 211 10.99 10.55 8.48
N ASN A 212 10.25 11.04 7.50
CA ASN A 212 8.79 10.91 7.47
C ASN A 212 8.33 9.87 6.46
N PRO A 213 7.56 8.86 6.88
CA PRO A 213 6.93 7.91 5.97
C PRO A 213 5.85 8.61 5.15
N ILE A 214 5.86 8.35 3.85
CA ILE A 214 4.92 8.92 2.89
C ILE A 214 4.48 7.81 1.94
N LEU A 215 3.18 7.71 1.71
CA LEU A 215 2.65 6.83 0.69
C LEU A 215 2.72 7.51 -0.67
N TYR A 216 3.41 6.86 -1.59
CA TYR A 216 3.57 7.27 -2.98
C TYR A 216 2.78 6.37 -3.91
N ARG A 217 2.37 6.94 -5.03
CA ARG A 217 1.80 6.25 -6.18
C ARG A 217 2.73 6.43 -7.37
N ILE A 218 3.11 5.33 -7.99
CA ILE A 218 3.88 5.27 -9.23
C ILE A 218 2.92 4.82 -10.33
N PRO A 219 2.46 5.71 -11.22
CA PRO A 219 1.67 5.29 -12.37
C PRO A 219 2.52 4.42 -13.30
N ILE A 220 1.91 3.41 -13.89
CA ILE A 220 2.54 2.53 -14.88
C ILE A 220 1.68 2.58 -16.14
N ALA A 221 2.29 2.90 -17.26
CA ALA A 221 1.62 2.93 -18.55
C ALA A 221 2.43 2.12 -19.58
N ALA A 222 1.85 1.05 -20.06
CA ALA A 222 2.53 0.12 -20.97
C ALA A 222 3.89 -0.35 -20.42
N GLY A 223 3.95 -0.70 -19.13
CA GLY A 223 5.14 -1.18 -18.45
C GLY A 223 6.16 -0.11 -18.07
N VAL A 224 5.92 1.17 -18.33
CA VAL A 224 6.84 2.28 -18.07
C VAL A 224 6.37 3.10 -16.87
N PHE A 225 7.28 3.46 -15.97
CA PHE A 225 6.98 4.30 -14.81
C PHE A 225 6.64 5.73 -15.22
N GLY A 226 5.54 6.24 -14.69
CA GLY A 226 5.14 7.64 -14.83
C GLY A 226 5.65 8.51 -13.67
N THR A 227 5.14 9.73 -13.61
CA THR A 227 5.52 10.68 -12.55
C THR A 227 5.02 10.20 -11.18
N VAL A 228 5.93 10.00 -10.25
CA VAL A 228 5.62 9.63 -8.85
C VAL A 228 4.82 10.74 -8.17
N THR A 229 3.81 10.35 -7.42
CA THR A 229 2.92 11.28 -6.71
C THR A 229 2.80 10.93 -5.25
N THR A 230 2.75 11.92 -4.37
CA THR A 230 2.42 11.74 -2.96
C THR A 230 0.90 11.58 -2.83
N ILE A 231 0.46 10.47 -2.22
CA ILE A 231 -0.96 10.22 -1.94
C ILE A 231 -1.31 10.58 -0.51
N ALA A 232 -0.47 10.16 0.45
CA ALA A 232 -0.72 10.43 1.85
C ALA A 232 0.58 10.68 2.61
N ALA A 233 0.57 11.71 3.45
CA ALA A 233 1.67 12.06 4.34
C ALA A 233 1.15 12.00 5.80
N PRO A 234 1.18 10.82 6.43
CA PRO A 234 0.50 10.62 7.71
C PRO A 234 1.19 11.30 8.89
N THR A 235 2.42 11.78 8.74
CA THR A 235 3.14 12.38 9.85
C THR A 235 3.75 13.73 9.49
N PRO A 236 3.48 14.77 10.28
CA PRO A 236 4.15 16.06 10.12
C PRO A 236 5.42 16.21 10.96
N THR A 237 5.79 15.24 11.81
CA THR A 237 6.91 15.37 12.74
C THR A 237 7.95 14.28 12.55
N ALA A 238 9.22 14.65 12.60
CA ALA A 238 10.37 13.77 12.61
C ALA A 238 10.20 12.63 13.63
N ASP A 239 10.79 11.46 13.35
CA ASP A 239 10.89 10.27 14.21
C ASP A 239 9.84 9.17 14.01
N SER A 240 9.21 9.06 12.84
CA SER A 240 8.52 7.83 12.49
C SER A 240 9.34 7.04 11.47
N PRO A 241 10.09 6.04 11.91
CA PRO A 241 11.14 5.49 11.06
C PRO A 241 10.66 4.58 9.94
N ALA A 242 9.50 3.97 10.00
CA ALA A 242 9.11 3.00 8.97
C ALA A 242 7.60 2.92 8.73
N CYS A 243 7.23 2.58 7.49
CA CYS A 243 5.91 2.07 7.15
C CYS A 243 5.86 0.54 7.28
N SER A 244 4.67 -0.05 7.14
CA SER A 244 4.52 -1.48 6.82
C SER A 244 4.63 -1.71 5.31
N PRO A 245 4.68 -2.98 4.87
CA PRO A 245 4.30 -3.33 3.51
C PRO A 245 2.93 -2.76 3.16
N VAL A 246 2.77 -2.36 1.91
CA VAL A 246 1.49 -1.87 1.39
C VAL A 246 0.66 -3.05 0.90
N THR A 247 -0.65 -2.98 1.07
CA THR A 247 -1.59 -3.98 0.55
C THR A 247 -2.73 -3.25 -0.16
N ASN A 248 -2.99 -3.59 -1.41
CA ASN A 248 -4.18 -3.16 -2.15
C ASN A 248 -5.24 -4.27 -2.09
N VAL A 249 -6.49 -3.89 -2.06
CA VAL A 249 -7.60 -4.84 -2.09
C VAL A 249 -8.82 -4.26 -2.78
N THR A 250 -9.41 -5.04 -3.69
CA THR A 250 -10.69 -4.75 -4.32
C THR A 250 -11.78 -5.62 -3.73
N ASN A 251 -12.85 -4.99 -3.25
CA ASN A 251 -14.05 -5.69 -2.76
C ASN A 251 -15.24 -5.37 -3.66
N PRO A 252 -15.74 -6.32 -4.47
CA PRO A 252 -16.90 -6.11 -5.34
C PRO A 252 -18.24 -6.19 -4.61
N ASN A 253 -18.25 -6.55 -3.32
CA ASN A 253 -19.45 -6.93 -2.58
C ASN A 253 -19.88 -5.88 -1.55
N THR A 254 -19.38 -4.64 -1.62
CA THR A 254 -19.80 -3.60 -0.70
C THR A 254 -21.25 -3.17 -0.95
N SER A 255 -21.88 -2.54 0.02
CA SER A 255 -23.27 -2.05 -0.11
C SER A 255 -23.46 -1.03 -1.23
N VAL A 256 -22.40 -0.36 -1.63
CA VAL A 256 -22.38 0.66 -2.70
C VAL A 256 -21.81 0.14 -4.04
N GLY A 257 -21.44 -1.13 -4.13
CA GLY A 257 -20.83 -1.75 -5.31
C GLY A 257 -19.35 -2.05 -5.10
N THR A 258 -18.56 -2.04 -6.17
CA THR A 258 -17.12 -2.27 -6.07
C THR A 258 -16.46 -1.10 -5.36
N ALA A 259 -15.57 -1.42 -4.42
CA ALA A 259 -14.68 -0.46 -3.81
C ALA A 259 -13.25 -1.03 -3.77
N GLU A 260 -12.26 -0.16 -3.77
CA GLU A 260 -10.85 -0.51 -3.74
C GLU A 260 -10.13 0.35 -2.72
N TRP A 261 -9.27 -0.27 -1.93
CA TRP A 261 -8.53 0.39 -0.86
C TRP A 261 -7.09 -0.03 -0.81
N VAL A 262 -6.25 0.93 -0.42
CA VAL A 262 -4.86 0.72 -0.08
C VAL A 262 -4.68 0.79 1.42
N PHE A 263 -4.03 -0.21 2.00
CA PHE A 263 -3.71 -0.33 3.42
C PHE A 263 -2.21 -0.21 3.64
N PHE A 264 -1.83 0.54 4.66
CA PHE A 264 -0.45 0.64 5.13
C PHE A 264 -0.44 1.06 6.61
N SER A 265 0.69 0.98 7.28
CA SER A 265 0.82 1.49 8.64
C SER A 265 2.07 2.34 8.81
N VAL A 266 2.08 3.14 9.86
CA VAL A 266 3.25 3.87 10.33
C VAL A 266 3.57 3.50 11.76
N GLN A 267 4.85 3.45 12.08
CA GLN A 267 5.34 2.89 13.34
C GLN A 267 5.08 3.81 14.53
N ASN A 268 5.30 5.11 14.37
CA ASN A 268 5.14 6.12 15.40
C ASN A 268 4.53 7.39 14.83
N ASN A 269 4.07 8.28 15.69
CA ASN A 269 3.59 9.63 15.35
C ASN A 269 2.55 9.68 14.23
N GLY A 270 1.87 8.56 13.98
CA GLY A 270 0.76 8.51 13.05
C GLY A 270 -0.32 9.48 13.51
N LEU A 271 -0.74 10.36 12.63
CA LEU A 271 -1.84 11.30 12.76
C LEU A 271 -2.15 11.66 14.24
N PRO A 272 -1.55 12.72 14.82
CA PRO A 272 -1.60 12.99 16.27
C PRO A 272 -3.00 12.97 16.86
N THR A 273 -3.99 13.27 16.05
CA THR A 273 -5.40 13.36 16.48
C THR A 273 -6.18 12.06 16.31
N LEU A 274 -5.82 11.19 15.34
CA LEU A 274 -6.49 9.90 15.14
C LEU A 274 -5.79 8.77 15.91
N CYS A 275 -4.48 8.80 15.96
CA CYS A 275 -3.67 7.72 16.54
C CYS A 275 -2.91 8.16 17.81
N GLY A 276 -3.16 9.36 18.32
CA GLY A 276 -2.60 9.83 19.59
C GLY A 276 -1.07 9.90 19.65
N GLY A 277 -0.40 10.00 18.49
CA GLY A 277 1.06 10.05 18.40
C GLY A 277 1.77 8.69 18.54
N ILE A 278 1.01 7.59 18.51
CA ILE A 278 1.56 6.22 18.44
C ILE A 278 1.36 5.65 17.04
N GLY A 279 1.75 4.41 16.78
CA GLY A 279 1.60 3.78 15.48
C GLY A 279 0.15 3.68 15.00
N CYS A 280 -0.04 3.64 13.69
CA CYS A 280 -1.34 3.67 13.03
C CYS A 280 -1.40 2.68 11.88
N ALA A 281 -2.48 1.89 11.80
CA ALA A 281 -2.95 1.25 10.58
C ALA A 281 -3.85 2.23 9.82
N LEU A 282 -3.64 2.38 8.54
CA LEU A 282 -4.28 3.38 7.69
C LEU A 282 -4.82 2.74 6.42
N ASN A 283 -5.94 3.23 5.90
CA ASN A 283 -6.42 2.91 4.57
C ASN A 283 -6.93 4.16 3.84
N PHE A 284 -7.07 4.09 2.54
CA PHE A 284 -7.76 5.09 1.73
C PHE A 284 -8.32 4.48 0.45
N VAL A 285 -9.31 5.17 -0.15
CA VAL A 285 -9.98 4.74 -1.38
C VAL A 285 -9.06 4.89 -2.57
N ASP A 286 -9.03 3.88 -3.43
CA ASP A 286 -8.21 3.83 -4.66
C ASP A 286 -8.99 3.47 -5.94
N LEU A 287 -10.29 3.33 -5.90
CA LEU A 287 -11.07 2.96 -7.08
C LEU A 287 -10.94 4.05 -8.17
N PRO A 288 -10.33 3.77 -9.34
CA PRO A 288 -10.21 4.77 -10.39
C PRO A 288 -11.52 4.97 -11.15
N TRP A 289 -11.69 6.15 -11.79
CA TRP A 289 -12.79 6.35 -12.73
C TRP A 289 -12.64 5.42 -13.94
N GLN A 290 -13.73 4.77 -14.32
CA GLN A 290 -13.79 3.91 -15.51
C GLN A 290 -14.95 4.33 -16.43
N ALA A 291 -14.72 4.27 -17.74
CA ALA A 291 -15.73 4.59 -18.75
C ALA A 291 -16.86 3.57 -18.79
N THR A 292 -18.09 4.02 -19.01
CA THR A 292 -19.28 3.19 -19.19
C THR A 292 -19.55 2.18 -18.07
N THR A 293 -19.00 2.44 -16.88
CA THR A 293 -19.11 1.58 -15.69
C THR A 293 -20.32 1.97 -14.85
N HIS A 294 -20.98 0.97 -14.26
CA HIS A 294 -22.11 1.17 -13.38
C HIS A 294 -21.64 1.67 -12.00
N HIS A 295 -22.30 2.71 -11.49
CA HIS A 295 -22.03 3.28 -10.18
C HIS A 295 -23.31 3.44 -9.37
N ASN A 296 -23.25 3.02 -8.11
CA ASN A 296 -24.31 3.21 -7.14
C ASN A 296 -24.12 4.55 -6.39
N VAL A 297 -25.21 5.10 -5.86
CA VAL A 297 -25.13 6.25 -4.94
C VAL A 297 -24.34 5.86 -3.70
N GLY A 298 -23.42 6.72 -3.29
CA GLY A 298 -22.47 6.48 -2.19
C GLY A 298 -21.15 5.84 -2.62
N GLN A 299 -21.01 5.37 -3.84
CA GLN A 299 -19.74 4.83 -4.33
C GLN A 299 -18.72 5.96 -4.49
N GLU A 300 -17.52 5.73 -4.03
CA GLU A 300 -16.41 6.67 -4.09
C GLU A 300 -15.40 6.25 -5.16
N ILE A 301 -14.81 7.25 -5.82
CA ILE A 301 -13.68 7.05 -6.75
C ILE A 301 -12.57 8.03 -6.45
N LEU A 302 -11.33 7.61 -6.70
CA LEU A 302 -10.14 8.44 -6.64
C LEU A 302 -9.89 9.07 -8.01
N VAL A 303 -9.84 10.40 -8.08
CA VAL A 303 -9.46 11.12 -9.28
C VAL A 303 -8.12 11.79 -9.06
N VAL A 304 -7.14 11.49 -9.90
CA VAL A 304 -5.84 12.14 -9.89
C VAL A 304 -5.75 13.12 -11.06
N ARG A 305 -5.41 14.36 -10.77
CA ARG A 305 -5.32 15.43 -11.77
C ARG A 305 -3.93 15.50 -12.41
N THR A 306 -3.88 16.27 -13.49
CA THR A 306 -2.62 16.58 -14.21
C THR A 306 -1.55 17.24 -13.34
N ASN A 307 -1.93 17.88 -12.21
CA ASN A 307 -1.01 18.40 -11.21
C ASN A 307 -0.73 17.41 -10.07
N ASN A 308 -1.11 16.16 -10.26
CA ASN A 308 -0.90 15.05 -9.33
C ASN A 308 -1.58 15.19 -7.94
N THR A 309 -2.60 16.04 -7.83
CA THR A 309 -3.37 16.14 -6.58
C THR A 309 -4.56 15.17 -6.63
N PRO A 310 -4.65 14.19 -5.72
CA PRO A 310 -5.78 13.27 -5.66
C PRO A 310 -7.00 13.93 -5.01
N PHE A 311 -8.19 13.56 -5.50
CA PHE A 311 -9.49 13.98 -4.97
C PHE A 311 -10.46 12.83 -4.96
N ILE A 312 -11.33 12.80 -3.96
CA ILE A 312 -12.44 11.84 -3.90
C ILE A 312 -13.67 12.46 -4.52
N GLN A 313 -14.33 11.70 -5.35
CA GLN A 313 -15.65 11.97 -5.91
C GLN A 313 -16.62 10.92 -5.40
N VAL A 314 -17.77 11.36 -4.93
CA VAL A 314 -18.84 10.49 -4.41
C VAL A 314 -20.02 10.55 -5.36
N ALA A 315 -20.56 9.41 -5.77
CA ALA A 315 -21.78 9.34 -6.56
C ALA A 315 -22.98 9.74 -5.68
N VAL A 316 -23.60 10.87 -5.97
CA VAL A 316 -24.74 11.39 -5.20
C VAL A 316 -26.08 11.23 -5.92
N SER A 317 -26.05 10.91 -7.20
CA SER A 317 -27.23 10.59 -8.00
C SER A 317 -26.83 9.65 -9.12
N SER A 318 -27.68 8.68 -9.39
CA SER A 318 -27.56 7.82 -10.56
C SER A 318 -28.90 7.66 -11.23
N THR A 319 -28.98 7.91 -12.54
CA THR A 319 -30.21 7.91 -13.33
C THR A 319 -30.05 7.11 -14.62
N GLY A 320 -31.14 6.66 -15.19
CA GLY A 320 -31.13 5.94 -16.46
C GLY A 320 -30.32 4.64 -16.39
N THR A 321 -29.20 4.58 -17.12
CA THR A 321 -28.31 3.42 -17.13
C THR A 321 -27.44 3.30 -15.90
N GLN A 322 -27.38 4.33 -15.06
CA GLN A 322 -26.50 4.42 -13.87
C GLN A 322 -25.01 4.24 -14.22
N LYS A 323 -24.63 4.59 -15.45
CA LYS A 323 -23.26 4.41 -15.94
C LYS A 323 -22.57 5.75 -16.15
N SER A 324 -21.27 5.78 -15.89
CA SER A 324 -20.37 6.84 -16.30
C SER A 324 -20.37 7.04 -17.82
N ALA A 325 -19.95 8.19 -18.27
CA ALA A 325 -19.82 8.49 -19.71
C ALA A 325 -18.71 7.65 -20.39
N ALA A 326 -18.68 7.64 -21.69
CA ALA A 326 -17.60 6.99 -22.45
C ALA A 326 -16.27 7.79 -22.41
N ILE A 327 -16.34 9.06 -22.01
CA ILE A 327 -15.19 9.96 -21.92
C ILE A 327 -15.20 10.55 -20.52
N GLN A 328 -14.04 10.54 -19.87
CA GLN A 328 -13.88 11.11 -18.53
C GLN A 328 -14.30 12.58 -18.49
N PRO A 329 -15.15 12.98 -17.53
CA PRO A 329 -15.58 14.36 -17.42
C PRO A 329 -14.44 15.27 -16.94
N THR A 330 -14.59 16.56 -17.15
CA THR A 330 -13.71 17.55 -16.53
C THR A 330 -14.11 17.72 -15.07
N TRP A 331 -13.22 17.37 -14.17
CA TRP A 331 -13.44 17.46 -12.74
C TRP A 331 -13.21 18.89 -12.22
N PRO A 332 -13.98 19.37 -11.23
CA PRO A 332 -13.77 20.68 -10.61
C PRO A 332 -12.36 20.84 -10.04
N ALA A 333 -11.84 22.07 -10.02
CA ALA A 333 -10.48 22.33 -9.63
C ALA A 333 -10.28 22.37 -8.10
N GLY A 334 -9.40 21.51 -7.56
CA GLY A 334 -8.76 21.61 -6.24
C GLY A 334 -9.67 21.86 -5.03
N PRO A 335 -9.17 22.49 -3.97
CA PRO A 335 -9.97 22.86 -2.80
C PRO A 335 -11.15 23.77 -3.13
N THR A 336 -11.05 24.55 -4.20
CA THR A 336 -12.15 25.40 -4.68
C THR A 336 -13.27 24.61 -5.36
N GLY A 337 -13.03 23.35 -5.71
CA GLY A 337 -14.04 22.47 -6.29
C GLY A 337 -14.80 21.59 -5.28
N VAL A 338 -14.42 21.62 -4.00
CA VAL A 338 -15.13 20.89 -2.94
C VAL A 338 -16.61 21.31 -2.92
N GLY A 339 -17.50 20.33 -2.80
CA GLY A 339 -18.95 20.53 -2.90
C GLY A 339 -19.46 20.75 -4.33
N GLY A 340 -18.59 20.83 -5.34
CA GLY A 340 -18.97 20.94 -6.73
C GLY A 340 -19.53 19.63 -7.29
N LEU A 341 -20.56 19.75 -8.14
CA LEU A 341 -21.18 18.60 -8.80
C LEU A 341 -20.64 18.44 -10.23
N THR A 342 -20.42 17.20 -10.64
CA THR A 342 -19.99 16.84 -12.00
C THR A 342 -20.96 15.81 -12.58
N ASN A 343 -21.57 16.12 -13.72
CA ASN A 343 -22.41 15.16 -14.45
C ASN A 343 -21.51 14.30 -15.35
N ASP A 344 -21.76 12.99 -15.31
CA ASP A 344 -20.96 11.98 -15.99
C ASP A 344 -21.89 10.86 -16.49
N GLY A 345 -22.44 11.02 -17.68
CA GLY A 345 -23.42 10.08 -18.22
C GLY A 345 -24.69 10.02 -17.37
N GLY A 346 -24.93 8.86 -16.77
CA GLY A 346 -26.05 8.62 -15.83
C GLY A 346 -25.70 8.85 -14.37
N VAL A 347 -24.52 9.34 -14.06
CA VAL A 347 -24.02 9.54 -12.69
C VAL A 347 -23.77 11.02 -12.42
N THR A 348 -24.08 11.49 -11.22
CA THR A 348 -23.67 12.80 -10.74
C THR A 348 -22.73 12.61 -9.57
N TRP A 349 -21.55 13.16 -9.68
CA TRP A 349 -20.48 13.12 -8.69
C TRP A 349 -20.44 14.39 -7.86
N LEU A 350 -20.22 14.26 -6.56
CA LEU A 350 -19.92 15.35 -5.63
C LEU A 350 -18.44 15.31 -5.29
N ASN A 351 -17.75 16.42 -5.46
CA ASN A 351 -16.36 16.52 -5.03
C ASN A 351 -16.28 16.64 -3.51
N GLN A 352 -15.79 15.59 -2.85
CA GLN A 352 -15.57 15.55 -1.41
C GLN A 352 -14.29 16.30 -0.99
N GLY A 353 -13.38 16.53 -1.91
CA GLY A 353 -12.08 17.17 -1.69
C GLY A 353 -10.92 16.19 -1.71
N ALA A 354 -9.73 16.68 -1.33
CA ALA A 354 -8.53 15.85 -1.28
C ALA A 354 -8.70 14.71 -0.25
N THR A 355 -8.06 13.58 -0.53
CA THR A 355 -7.86 12.55 0.49
C THR A 355 -7.22 13.19 1.71
N THR A 356 -7.85 13.10 2.85
CA THR A 356 -7.29 13.67 4.05
C THR A 356 -7.13 12.58 5.10
N LEU A 357 -5.91 12.43 5.56
CA LEU A 357 -5.62 11.73 6.81
C LEU A 357 -5.66 12.67 8.01
N THR A 358 -5.97 13.96 7.77
CA THR A 358 -6.21 14.91 8.85
C THR A 358 -7.65 14.73 9.32
N PRO A 359 -7.90 14.53 10.61
CA PRO A 359 -9.25 14.45 11.15
C PRO A 359 -10.04 15.69 10.77
N LEU A 360 -11.23 15.48 10.28
CA LEU A 360 -12.20 16.55 10.15
C LEU A 360 -12.75 16.87 11.55
N GLY A 361 -13.07 18.15 11.78
CA GLY A 361 -13.78 18.57 12.99
C GLY A 361 -15.15 17.90 13.08
N THR A 362 -15.72 17.91 14.27
CA THR A 362 -17.12 17.58 14.52
C THR A 362 -17.95 18.85 14.50
N TRP A 363 -19.26 18.71 14.41
CA TRP A 363 -20.17 19.85 14.55
C TRP A 363 -20.04 20.50 15.94
N GLU A 364 -20.04 21.84 15.96
CA GLU A 364 -19.99 22.66 17.18
C GLU A 364 -21.17 23.63 17.17
N ASP A 365 -21.79 23.89 18.33
CA ASP A 365 -22.87 24.85 18.50
C ASP A 365 -22.37 26.31 18.34
N PHE A 366 -23.20 27.16 17.79
CA PHE A 366 -22.93 28.59 17.55
C PHE A 366 -21.59 28.89 16.85
N HIS A 367 -21.09 27.90 16.10
CA HIS A 367 -19.82 28.02 15.36
C HIS A 367 -20.05 28.58 13.94
N ALA A 368 -19.18 29.50 13.51
CA ALA A 368 -19.21 30.06 12.16
C ALA A 368 -18.45 29.17 11.17
N TYR A 369 -19.17 28.65 10.19
CA TYR A 369 -18.58 27.82 9.14
C TYR A 369 -18.50 28.55 7.80
N ALA A 370 -17.34 28.46 7.16
CA ALA A 370 -17.15 28.94 5.79
C ALA A 370 -17.77 27.94 4.78
N VAL A 371 -18.09 28.44 3.58
CA VAL A 371 -18.48 27.57 2.46
C VAL A 371 -17.35 26.57 2.19
N HIS A 372 -17.70 25.33 1.93
CA HIS A 372 -16.83 24.17 1.74
C HIS A 372 -16.07 23.73 2.99
N ALA A 373 -16.38 24.25 4.18
CA ALA A 373 -15.94 23.62 5.42
C ALA A 373 -16.49 22.20 5.50
N ARG A 374 -15.69 21.31 6.06
CA ARG A 374 -16.01 19.87 6.19
C ARG A 374 -15.95 19.46 7.65
N ILE A 375 -16.89 18.64 8.06
CA ILE A 375 -16.90 17.96 9.37
C ILE A 375 -17.27 16.49 9.18
N VAL A 376 -17.12 15.70 10.23
CA VAL A 376 -17.74 14.37 10.32
C VAL A 376 -18.96 14.47 11.21
N ASP A 377 -20.10 13.95 10.73
CA ASP A 377 -21.33 13.86 11.48
C ASP A 377 -21.33 12.69 12.49
N SER A 378 -22.39 12.56 13.27
CA SER A 378 -22.53 11.48 14.25
C SER A 378 -22.69 10.08 13.64
N ASN A 379 -22.94 10.00 12.33
CA ASN A 379 -23.09 8.75 11.57
C ASN A 379 -21.80 8.36 10.83
N GLY A 380 -20.73 9.17 10.95
CA GLY A 380 -19.46 8.94 10.29
C GLY A 380 -19.37 9.48 8.86
N ASN A 381 -20.39 10.24 8.39
CA ASN A 381 -20.35 10.83 7.06
C ASN A 381 -19.64 12.19 7.06
N VAL A 382 -19.05 12.51 5.93
CA VAL A 382 -18.51 13.85 5.67
C VAL A 382 -19.63 14.79 5.29
N GLU A 383 -19.78 15.88 6.04
CA GLU A 383 -20.73 16.95 5.75
C GLU A 383 -19.98 18.18 5.20
N ILE A 384 -20.45 18.72 4.09
CA ILE A 384 -19.86 19.88 3.41
C ILE A 384 -20.83 21.06 3.50
N VAL A 385 -20.33 22.21 3.93
CA VAL A 385 -21.11 23.47 3.96
C VAL A 385 -21.35 23.99 2.55
N THR A 386 -22.60 24.17 2.16
CA THR A 386 -23.00 24.73 0.86
C THR A 386 -23.22 26.24 0.88
N ASN A 387 -23.58 26.80 2.04
CA ASN A 387 -23.70 28.23 2.26
C ASN A 387 -23.14 28.60 3.65
N ARG A 388 -22.27 29.60 3.68
CA ARG A 388 -21.68 30.03 4.96
C ARG A 388 -22.74 30.47 5.95
N GLY A 389 -22.52 30.18 7.21
CA GLY A 389 -23.43 30.57 8.27
C GLY A 389 -22.88 30.23 9.64
N THR A 390 -23.73 30.34 10.63
CA THR A 390 -23.45 29.92 12.01
C THR A 390 -24.39 28.76 12.35
N SER A 391 -23.86 27.71 12.96
CA SER A 391 -24.63 26.55 13.44
C SER A 391 -25.62 26.95 14.54
N GLY A 392 -26.65 26.14 14.71
CA GLY A 392 -27.65 26.34 15.76
C GLY A 392 -27.14 25.95 17.15
N LEU A 393 -28.07 25.96 18.12
CA LEU A 393 -27.84 25.41 19.46
C LEU A 393 -27.94 23.89 19.46
N ASP A 394 -28.91 23.35 18.73
CA ASP A 394 -29.20 21.94 18.69
C ASP A 394 -28.53 21.29 17.50
N HIS A 395 -27.98 20.11 17.73
CA HIS A 395 -27.38 19.27 16.69
C HIS A 395 -28.40 18.94 15.60
N PRO A 396 -28.11 19.14 14.32
CA PRO A 396 -29.03 18.82 13.25
C PRO A 396 -29.29 17.30 13.14
N VAL A 397 -30.44 16.93 12.62
CA VAL A 397 -30.71 15.54 12.21
C VAL A 397 -30.10 15.36 10.83
N TRP A 398 -28.99 14.63 10.78
CA TRP A 398 -28.21 14.45 9.56
C TRP A 398 -28.95 13.62 8.52
N ASN A 399 -28.87 14.03 7.27
CA ASN A 399 -29.34 13.25 6.13
C ASN A 399 -28.29 12.19 5.79
N GLU A 400 -28.65 10.93 5.91
CA GLU A 400 -27.73 9.80 5.68
C GLU A 400 -27.51 9.48 4.19
N THR A 401 -28.25 10.13 3.29
CA THR A 401 -28.12 9.87 1.86
C THR A 401 -27.07 10.79 1.24
N PRO A 402 -26.02 10.26 0.57
CA PRO A 402 -25.06 11.08 -0.16
C PRO A 402 -25.74 12.04 -1.15
N GLY A 403 -25.34 13.32 -1.12
CA GLY A 403 -26.00 14.42 -1.82
C GLY A 403 -27.22 15.00 -1.11
N GLY A 404 -27.70 14.40 -0.04
CA GLY A 404 -28.84 14.89 0.73
C GLY A 404 -28.48 16.13 1.55
N PRO A 405 -29.30 17.21 1.52
CA PRO A 405 -29.04 18.39 2.32
C PRO A 405 -29.54 18.23 3.76
N THR A 406 -28.80 18.81 4.70
CA THR A 406 -29.16 18.96 6.11
C THR A 406 -29.23 20.43 6.48
N PRO A 407 -30.40 21.01 6.71
CA PRO A 407 -30.53 22.37 7.24
C PRO A 407 -30.06 22.42 8.69
N ASP A 408 -29.31 23.46 9.04
CA ASP A 408 -28.85 23.73 10.39
C ASP A 408 -29.41 25.08 10.86
N ASN A 409 -30.42 25.03 11.67
CA ASN A 409 -31.10 26.09 12.44
C ASN A 409 -30.91 27.57 11.97
N GLY A 410 -31.17 27.86 10.70
CA GLY A 410 -31.37 29.21 10.24
C GLY A 410 -30.64 29.60 8.95
N THR A 411 -29.33 29.53 8.86
CA THR A 411 -28.61 30.05 7.68
C THR A 411 -27.63 29.06 7.07
N LEU A 412 -27.26 28.03 7.79
CA LEU A 412 -26.28 27.03 7.36
C LEU A 412 -27.00 25.83 6.74
N THR A 413 -26.44 25.31 5.68
CA THR A 413 -26.88 24.05 5.06
C THR A 413 -25.66 23.18 4.78
N TRP A 414 -25.75 21.96 5.22
CA TRP A 414 -24.79 20.91 4.94
C TRP A 414 -25.27 20.04 3.80
N VAL A 415 -24.36 19.38 3.12
CA VAL A 415 -24.68 18.31 2.17
C VAL A 415 -23.84 17.10 2.52
N ASN A 416 -24.47 15.95 2.63
CA ASN A 416 -23.80 14.70 2.89
C ASN A 416 -22.91 14.32 1.69
N ALA A 417 -21.65 14.09 1.92
CA ALA A 417 -20.66 13.72 0.91
C ALA A 417 -20.16 12.27 1.07
N GLY A 418 -20.98 11.41 1.70
CA GLY A 418 -20.63 10.02 1.93
C GLY A 418 -19.71 9.82 3.14
N VAL A 419 -19.18 8.60 3.28
CA VAL A 419 -18.29 8.25 4.38
C VAL A 419 -16.90 8.89 4.23
N LEU A 420 -16.07 8.79 5.25
CA LEU A 420 -14.67 9.20 5.15
C LEU A 420 -13.94 8.30 4.15
N PRO A 421 -13.21 8.88 3.16
CA PRO A 421 -12.49 8.11 2.15
C PRO A 421 -11.19 7.48 2.69
N SER A 422 -10.80 7.83 3.90
CA SER A 422 -9.64 7.29 4.58
C SER A 422 -9.92 7.10 6.05
N ALA A 423 -9.35 6.06 6.61
CA ALA A 423 -9.55 5.69 8.00
C ALA A 423 -8.25 5.31 8.67
N ALA A 424 -8.25 5.33 10.01
CA ALA A 424 -7.10 4.99 10.82
C ALA A 424 -7.49 4.18 12.06
N LEU A 425 -6.66 3.21 12.40
CA LEU A 425 -6.76 2.45 13.64
C LEU A 425 -5.42 2.52 14.38
N THR A 426 -5.47 2.86 15.66
CA THR A 426 -4.30 2.88 16.53
C THR A 426 -3.64 1.50 16.60
N SER A 427 -2.33 1.44 16.33
CA SER A 427 -1.53 0.22 16.40
C SER A 427 -0.14 0.54 16.93
N THR A 428 0.12 0.17 18.18
CA THR A 428 1.37 0.47 18.87
C THR A 428 2.57 -0.14 18.15
N GLY A 429 3.52 0.70 17.76
CA GLY A 429 4.71 0.30 17.01
C GLY A 429 4.47 0.01 15.52
N GLY A 430 3.30 0.33 14.99
CA GLY A 430 2.90 -0.03 13.63
C GLY A 430 2.38 -1.46 13.52
N THR A 431 2.27 -1.96 12.29
CA THR A 431 1.75 -3.30 12.01
C THR A 431 2.73 -4.11 11.18
N SER A 432 2.56 -5.44 11.20
CA SER A 432 3.04 -6.32 10.11
C SER A 432 2.37 -5.95 8.78
N GLY A 433 2.65 -6.68 7.71
CA GLY A 433 1.81 -6.66 6.50
C GLY A 433 0.38 -7.06 6.83
N PHE A 434 -0.56 -6.61 5.99
CA PHE A 434 -1.99 -6.87 6.14
C PHE A 434 -2.40 -8.13 5.40
N ILE A 435 -3.26 -8.92 6.03
CA ILE A 435 -3.97 -10.01 5.38
C ILE A 435 -5.44 -9.60 5.31
N ILE A 436 -6.04 -9.68 4.13
CA ILE A 436 -7.40 -9.22 3.90
C ILE A 436 -8.29 -10.43 3.56
N ASP A 437 -9.44 -10.51 4.23
CA ASP A 437 -10.51 -11.45 3.92
C ASP A 437 -11.74 -10.69 3.42
N ASN A 438 -12.04 -10.83 2.14
CA ASN A 438 -13.20 -10.22 1.47
C ASN A 438 -14.44 -11.15 1.44
N VAL A 439 -14.39 -12.32 2.08
CA VAL A 439 -15.38 -13.38 1.91
C VAL A 439 -16.46 -13.38 3.00
N VAL A 440 -16.62 -12.29 3.76
CA VAL A 440 -17.70 -12.19 4.75
C VAL A 440 -19.05 -12.09 4.04
N THR A 441 -19.79 -13.21 4.04
CA THR A 441 -21.04 -13.36 3.30
C THR A 441 -22.28 -13.30 4.18
N THR A 442 -22.15 -13.15 5.50
CA THR A 442 -23.26 -13.17 6.45
C THR A 442 -23.02 -12.25 7.65
N GLY A 443 -24.10 -11.85 8.31
CA GLY A 443 -24.05 -11.04 9.53
C GLY A 443 -24.00 -9.53 9.29
N SER A 444 -23.73 -8.78 10.34
CA SER A 444 -23.67 -7.30 10.32
C SER A 444 -22.46 -6.73 9.58
N LEU A 445 -21.49 -7.59 9.24
CA LEU A 445 -20.27 -7.21 8.52
C LEU A 445 -20.30 -7.62 7.04
N LEU A 446 -21.49 -7.99 6.53
CA LEU A 446 -21.68 -8.33 5.12
C LEU A 446 -21.20 -7.17 4.22
N GLY A 447 -20.32 -7.50 3.28
CA GLY A 447 -19.76 -6.54 2.32
C GLY A 447 -18.56 -5.74 2.83
N TYR A 448 -18.13 -5.94 4.08
CA TYR A 448 -16.91 -5.33 4.61
C TYR A 448 -15.77 -6.34 4.64
N SER A 449 -14.58 -5.89 4.20
CA SER A 449 -13.36 -6.69 4.33
C SER A 449 -12.97 -6.84 5.79
N GLN A 450 -12.48 -8.02 6.14
CA GLN A 450 -11.82 -8.24 7.43
C GLN A 450 -10.33 -8.09 7.25
N VAL A 451 -9.69 -7.33 8.11
CA VAL A 451 -8.29 -6.97 8.05
C VAL A 451 -7.58 -7.60 9.24
N TYR A 452 -6.54 -8.38 8.97
CA TYR A 452 -5.73 -9.04 9.98
C TYR A 452 -4.30 -8.53 9.93
N PHE A 453 -3.73 -8.24 11.09
CA PHE A 453 -2.33 -7.87 11.24
C PHE A 453 -1.83 -8.15 12.65
N SER A 454 -0.51 -8.13 12.86
CA SER A 454 0.09 -8.12 14.19
C SER A 454 0.65 -6.75 14.52
N THR A 455 0.61 -6.36 15.80
CA THR A 455 1.32 -5.18 16.27
C THR A 455 2.80 -5.49 16.42
N LEU A 456 3.67 -4.52 16.14
CA LEU A 456 5.12 -4.71 16.18
C LEU A 456 5.74 -4.40 17.55
N GLN A 457 4.98 -3.79 18.45
CA GLN A 457 5.40 -3.58 19.85
C GLN A 457 4.54 -4.38 20.81
N ASP A 458 5.15 -4.77 21.92
CA ASP A 458 4.45 -5.42 23.00
C ASP A 458 3.39 -4.50 23.60
N GLN A 459 2.20 -5.04 23.75
CA GLN A 459 1.06 -4.38 24.38
C GLN A 459 0.18 -5.39 25.09
N THR A 460 -0.80 -4.91 25.86
CA THR A 460 -1.78 -5.79 26.49
C THR A 460 -2.77 -6.30 25.47
N CYS A 461 -2.74 -7.60 25.21
CA CYS A 461 -3.69 -8.32 24.37
C CYS A 461 -4.75 -9.01 25.24
N VAL A 462 -5.78 -9.59 24.61
CA VAL A 462 -6.83 -10.35 25.33
C VAL A 462 -6.24 -11.50 26.14
N ALA A 463 -5.17 -12.13 25.68
CA ALA A 463 -4.55 -13.32 26.29
C ALA A 463 -3.24 -13.04 27.03
N GLY A 464 -2.83 -11.80 27.24
CA GLY A 464 -1.58 -11.46 27.92
C GLY A 464 -0.89 -10.22 27.35
N THR A 465 0.41 -10.08 27.63
CA THR A 465 1.26 -8.99 27.10
C THR A 465 2.19 -9.54 26.04
N GLY A 466 2.31 -8.85 24.89
CA GLY A 466 3.17 -9.22 23.78
C GLY A 466 2.74 -8.50 22.50
N GLY A 467 3.24 -8.93 21.35
CA GLY A 467 2.69 -8.55 20.06
C GLY A 467 1.28 -9.13 19.91
N CYS A 468 0.30 -8.32 19.57
CA CYS A 468 -1.09 -8.74 19.42
C CYS A 468 -1.42 -9.09 17.97
N ALA A 469 -2.10 -10.22 17.77
CA ALA A 469 -2.85 -10.45 16.53
C ALA A 469 -4.16 -9.65 16.61
N VAL A 470 -4.40 -8.83 15.60
CA VAL A 470 -5.55 -7.94 15.51
C VAL A 470 -6.42 -8.37 14.33
N GLN A 471 -7.72 -8.48 14.57
CA GLN A 471 -8.74 -8.51 13.53
C GLN A 471 -9.54 -7.22 13.62
N ALA A 472 -9.60 -6.51 12.51
CA ALA A 472 -10.43 -5.32 12.36
C ALA A 472 -11.39 -5.51 11.18
N SER A 473 -12.60 -4.98 11.29
CA SER A 473 -13.46 -4.79 10.14
C SER A 473 -13.08 -3.48 9.47
N GLN A 474 -13.12 -3.41 8.16
CA GLN A 474 -12.98 -2.15 7.44
C GLN A 474 -14.02 -1.13 7.92
N ALA A 475 -15.23 -1.56 8.28
CA ALA A 475 -16.23 -0.69 8.90
C ALA A 475 -15.78 -0.11 10.25
N ALA A 476 -14.81 -0.72 10.93
CA ALA A 476 -14.27 -0.23 12.21
C ALA A 476 -13.02 0.64 12.02
N LEU A 477 -12.52 0.73 10.80
CA LEU A 477 -11.48 1.68 10.42
C LEU A 477 -12.06 3.04 9.98
N GLN A 478 -13.37 3.21 10.12
CA GLN A 478 -14.09 4.45 9.82
C GLN A 478 -14.14 5.39 11.02
#